data_f779eaa3deacd125de25bfc97928cbf4
#
_entry.id   f779eaa3deacd125de25bfc97928cbf4
#
_cell.length_a   1.000
_cell.length_b   1.000
_cell.length_c   1.000
_cell.angle_alpha   90.00
_cell.angle_beta   90.00
_cell.angle_gamma   90.00
#
_symmetry.space_group_name_H-M   'P 1'
#
loop_
_entity.id
_entity.type
_entity.pdbx_description
1 polymer ?
#
loop_
_entity_poly.entity_id
_entity_poly.type
_entity_poly.pdbx_seq_one_letter_code
_entity_poly.pdbx_strand_id
1 'polypeptide(L)'
;MPEKHNVERRERYTKAMEQLGSKEAPVRIGGVYTLVGLVDEWLLDENLDYTEKVREGQVIINSLCAYIRSSFALAFHYDELAQESLTAEGLYKNREQEFYIDKAALESEADIRLSIIKEIHDRLQSPEINTPGAWSDFEYDFSGSTFFYPIDFTRSYYAKPVNFSGSAYQDEVRFGGSTYQGGADFSGSIYWRGADFLSSTYQSQANFTGSTYQDKAVFSSSTYQDGANFSGSTYQGEVFFRGSVYRGWVVFNGSTYREEADFCGSTYRRGADFSNSTYWGKIVFGGSVYQGWAVFRDSAYRGEAAFNDSVYWGGADFSGSTYRGRTGFGNSIYQEGANLSRSIYWGEANFSGSIFCSEIYFGQDGDNSSFSRFTDCTPQFYDETNHKNTLFGSHNNDFTVENGRGYPIYRAFEGLPLGCAFLTAEQKEYLEDKFHEIGKTKNKFREVKDTEGNAIFVNTPLSLNGEIRVWREKVTTVKAEGTTSGEQDN
;
A
#
# COMPACT_ATOMS: atom_id res chain seq x y z
N MET A 1 -25.12 38.28 28.11
CA MET A 1 -24.44 37.16 28.81
C MET A 1 -23.50 36.36 27.89
N PRO A 2 -23.80 36.06 26.61
CA PRO A 2 -22.87 35.31 25.75
C PRO A 2 -21.50 35.98 25.56
N GLU A 3 -21.47 37.30 25.36
CA GLU A 3 -20.20 38.04 25.18
C GLU A 3 -19.24 37.91 26.38
N LYS A 4 -19.78 37.86 27.61
CA LYS A 4 -18.95 37.76 28.81
C LYS A 4 -18.27 36.40 28.93
N HIS A 5 -18.96 35.31 28.55
CA HIS A 5 -18.38 33.97 28.54
C HIS A 5 -17.29 33.82 27.46
N ASN A 6 -17.48 34.45 26.30
CA ASN A 6 -16.48 34.42 25.23
C ASN A 6 -15.22 35.17 25.62
N VAL A 7 -15.33 36.30 26.33
CA VAL A 7 -14.18 37.04 26.87
C VAL A 7 -13.41 36.20 27.89
N GLU A 8 -14.11 35.57 28.82
CA GLU A 8 -13.50 34.72 29.85
C GLU A 8 -12.78 33.51 29.23
N ARG A 9 -13.36 32.84 28.21
CA ARG A 9 -12.69 31.76 27.48
C ARG A 9 -11.42 32.22 26.78
N ARG A 10 -11.43 33.40 26.16
CA ARG A 10 -10.24 33.99 25.51
C ARG A 10 -9.15 34.36 26.50
N GLU A 11 -9.48 34.87 27.69
CA GLU A 11 -8.54 35.12 28.76
C GLU A 11 -7.90 33.79 29.26
N ARG A 12 -8.71 32.73 29.42
CA ARG A 12 -8.23 31.42 29.80
C ARG A 12 -7.34 30.81 28.71
N TYR A 13 -7.66 31.01 27.44
CA TYR A 13 -6.81 30.59 26.32
C TYR A 13 -5.44 31.28 26.37
N THR A 14 -5.42 32.63 26.54
CA THR A 14 -4.16 33.38 26.64
C THR A 14 -3.30 32.85 27.78
N LYS A 15 -3.89 32.66 28.95
CA LYS A 15 -3.19 32.12 30.12
C LYS A 15 -2.67 30.70 29.91
N ALA A 16 -3.46 29.84 29.26
CA ALA A 16 -3.06 28.47 28.94
C ALA A 16 -1.89 28.45 27.93
N MET A 17 -1.88 29.34 26.96
CA MET A 17 -0.73 29.53 26.05
C MET A 17 0.53 29.99 26.76
N GLU A 18 0.43 30.92 27.73
CA GLU A 18 1.54 31.30 28.59
C GLU A 18 2.07 30.12 29.41
N GLN A 19 1.17 29.32 29.96
CA GLN A 19 1.53 28.09 30.69
C GLN A 19 2.23 27.07 29.80
N LEU A 20 1.77 26.88 28.54
CA LEU A 20 2.38 25.97 27.57
C LEU A 20 3.81 26.40 27.19
N GLY A 21 4.12 27.70 27.25
CA GLY A 21 5.45 28.27 27.08
C GLY A 21 6.35 28.24 28.33
N SER A 22 5.91 27.70 29.45
CA SER A 22 6.66 27.67 30.71
C SER A 22 7.90 26.77 30.63
N LYS A 23 8.90 27.04 31.43
CA LYS A 23 10.04 26.11 31.62
C LYS A 23 9.69 24.92 32.49
N GLU A 24 8.67 25.00 33.30
CA GLU A 24 8.25 23.99 34.26
C GLU A 24 7.27 22.99 33.58
N ALA A 25 7.67 21.74 33.44
CA ALA A 25 6.85 20.71 32.80
C ALA A 25 5.44 20.54 33.39
N PRO A 26 5.23 20.54 34.72
CA PRO A 26 3.90 20.46 35.30
C PRO A 26 2.99 21.65 34.91
N VAL A 27 3.57 22.84 34.72
CA VAL A 27 2.84 24.04 34.29
C VAL A 27 2.42 23.90 32.82
N ARG A 28 3.31 23.38 31.96
CA ARG A 28 3.00 23.10 30.55
C ARG A 28 1.87 22.10 30.39
N ILE A 29 1.90 21.00 31.15
CA ILE A 29 0.83 19.98 31.17
C ILE A 29 -0.51 20.61 31.61
N GLY A 30 -0.50 21.47 32.62
CA GLY A 30 -1.70 22.22 33.03
C GLY A 30 -2.25 23.11 31.93
N GLY A 31 -1.37 23.74 31.13
CA GLY A 31 -1.72 24.48 29.92
C GLY A 31 -2.41 23.60 28.88
N VAL A 32 -1.85 22.40 28.60
CA VAL A 32 -2.45 21.42 27.65
C VAL A 32 -3.88 21.08 28.07
N TYR A 33 -4.11 20.64 29.31
CA TYR A 33 -5.45 20.25 29.76
C TYR A 33 -6.43 21.43 29.79
N THR A 34 -5.96 22.65 30.04
CA THR A 34 -6.79 23.84 29.96
C THR A 34 -7.23 24.11 28.53
N LEU A 35 -6.31 23.99 27.54
CA LEU A 35 -6.63 24.15 26.11
C LEU A 35 -7.60 23.08 25.63
N VAL A 36 -7.38 21.83 26.01
CA VAL A 36 -8.27 20.69 25.69
C VAL A 36 -9.68 20.95 26.25
N GLY A 37 -9.80 21.31 27.51
CA GLY A 37 -11.09 21.62 28.12
C GLY A 37 -11.81 22.80 27.45
N LEU A 38 -11.08 23.80 26.97
CA LEU A 38 -11.65 24.92 26.22
C LEU A 38 -12.23 24.49 24.87
N VAL A 39 -11.60 23.56 24.14
CA VAL A 39 -12.18 23.04 22.90
C VAL A 39 -13.50 22.33 23.19
N ASP A 40 -13.54 21.49 24.23
CA ASP A 40 -14.76 20.78 24.62
C ASP A 40 -15.86 21.75 25.05
N GLU A 41 -15.52 22.81 25.81
CA GLU A 41 -16.47 23.87 26.21
C GLU A 41 -17.01 24.66 25.00
N TRP A 42 -16.19 24.94 23.96
CA TRP A 42 -16.67 25.56 22.74
C TRP A 42 -17.67 24.66 21.99
N LEU A 43 -17.36 23.38 21.85
CA LEU A 43 -18.21 22.41 21.15
C LEU A 43 -19.57 22.21 21.88
N LEU A 44 -19.60 22.31 23.21
CA LEU A 44 -20.80 22.11 24.01
C LEU A 44 -21.68 23.37 24.13
N ASP A 45 -21.23 24.55 23.69
CA ASP A 45 -21.96 25.82 23.85
C ASP A 45 -23.24 25.85 22.98
N GLU A 46 -24.40 25.72 23.58
CA GLU A 46 -25.69 25.71 22.88
C GLU A 46 -26.06 27.07 22.24
N ASN A 47 -25.40 28.15 22.62
CA ASN A 47 -25.70 29.51 22.11
C ASN A 47 -24.96 29.82 20.78
N LEU A 48 -24.05 28.97 20.35
CA LEU A 48 -23.28 29.16 19.12
C LEU A 48 -23.76 28.19 18.04
N ASP A 49 -23.70 28.64 16.79
CA ASP A 49 -23.87 27.72 15.67
C ASP A 49 -22.66 26.77 15.53
N TYR A 50 -22.84 25.67 14.82
CA TYR A 50 -21.81 24.64 14.68
C TYR A 50 -20.53 25.17 14.02
N THR A 51 -20.67 26.07 13.05
CA THR A 51 -19.53 26.66 12.33
C THR A 51 -18.68 27.53 13.25
N GLU A 52 -19.35 28.31 14.13
CA GLU A 52 -18.65 29.13 15.13
C GLU A 52 -17.93 28.27 16.18
N LYS A 53 -18.57 27.19 16.66
CA LYS A 53 -17.95 26.21 17.58
C LYS A 53 -16.68 25.62 17.01
N VAL A 54 -16.75 25.10 15.77
CA VAL A 54 -15.59 24.53 15.08
C VAL A 54 -14.50 25.57 14.83
N ARG A 55 -14.87 26.79 14.43
CA ARG A 55 -13.89 27.85 14.18
C ARG A 55 -13.09 28.22 15.45
N GLU A 56 -13.76 28.39 16.59
CA GLU A 56 -13.08 28.75 17.85
C GLU A 56 -12.25 27.56 18.38
N GLY A 57 -12.75 26.34 18.27
CA GLY A 57 -11.99 25.13 18.60
C GLY A 57 -10.76 24.94 17.72
N GLN A 58 -10.89 25.20 16.42
CA GLN A 58 -9.78 25.08 15.45
C GLN A 58 -8.58 25.96 15.81
N VAL A 59 -8.80 27.15 16.36
CA VAL A 59 -7.70 28.04 16.82
C VAL A 59 -6.86 27.33 17.88
N ILE A 60 -7.51 26.63 18.80
CA ILE A 60 -6.82 25.90 19.87
C ILE A 60 -6.12 24.66 19.32
N ILE A 61 -6.79 23.90 18.44
CA ILE A 61 -6.18 22.74 17.76
C ILE A 61 -4.93 23.14 16.99
N ASN A 62 -4.98 24.28 16.25
CA ASN A 62 -3.82 24.81 15.54
C ASN A 62 -2.65 25.13 16.49
N SER A 63 -2.94 25.61 17.69
CA SER A 63 -1.93 25.91 18.71
C SER A 63 -1.28 24.64 19.28
N LEU A 64 -2.07 23.61 19.53
CA LEU A 64 -1.59 22.28 19.95
C LEU A 64 -0.73 21.62 18.85
N CYS A 65 -1.18 21.65 17.61
CA CYS A 65 -0.40 21.17 16.47
C CYS A 65 0.89 21.95 16.27
N ALA A 66 0.87 23.29 16.44
CA ALA A 66 2.06 24.14 16.35
C ALA A 66 3.08 23.78 17.45
N TYR A 67 2.64 23.43 18.65
CA TYR A 67 3.53 22.96 19.71
C TYR A 67 4.21 21.63 19.31
N ILE A 68 3.49 20.70 18.75
CA ILE A 68 4.04 19.42 18.23
C ILE A 68 5.09 19.67 17.13
N ARG A 69 4.82 20.62 16.23
CA ARG A 69 5.76 21.00 15.15
C ARG A 69 6.97 21.79 15.64
N SER A 70 6.93 22.35 16.85
CA SER A 70 8.05 23.12 17.36
C SER A 70 9.31 22.26 17.45
N SER A 71 10.45 22.82 17.04
CA SER A 71 11.72 22.12 17.11
C SER A 71 12.15 21.90 18.56
N PHE A 72 12.68 20.70 18.84
CA PHE A 72 13.29 20.38 20.12
C PHE A 72 14.68 19.82 19.88
N ALA A 73 15.71 20.54 20.30
CA ALA A 73 17.09 20.26 19.93
C ALA A 73 17.56 18.85 20.35
N LEU A 74 17.13 18.36 21.52
CA LEU A 74 17.52 17.06 22.01
C LEU A 74 16.93 15.89 21.22
N ALA A 75 15.86 16.12 20.44
CA ALA A 75 15.30 15.09 19.55
C ALA A 75 16.31 14.60 18.50
N PHE A 76 17.28 15.43 18.10
CA PHE A 76 18.37 15.01 17.20
C PHE A 76 19.32 13.98 17.80
N HIS A 77 19.29 13.82 19.11
CA HIS A 77 20.12 12.87 19.87
C HIS A 77 19.31 11.70 20.43
N TYR A 78 18.09 11.48 19.91
CA TYR A 78 17.17 10.47 20.40
C TYR A 78 17.80 9.08 20.47
N ASP A 79 18.51 8.65 19.44
CA ASP A 79 19.12 7.31 19.37
C ASP A 79 20.11 7.05 20.54
N GLU A 80 20.83 8.06 21.01
CA GLU A 80 21.71 7.95 22.16
C GLU A 80 20.94 8.08 23.48
N LEU A 81 20.04 9.08 23.57
CA LEU A 81 19.31 9.37 24.80
C LEU A 81 18.23 8.33 25.13
N ALA A 82 17.74 7.60 24.15
CA ALA A 82 16.79 6.50 24.34
C ALA A 82 17.44 5.25 24.96
N GLN A 83 18.77 5.16 25.00
CA GLN A 83 19.48 4.05 25.63
C GLN A 83 19.29 4.06 27.16
N GLU A 84 19.31 2.87 27.78
CA GLU A 84 19.19 2.76 29.25
C GLU A 84 20.38 3.38 29.99
N SER A 85 21.55 3.34 29.36
CA SER A 85 22.80 3.84 29.95
C SER A 85 23.72 4.43 28.88
N LEU A 86 24.68 5.20 29.34
CA LEU A 86 25.71 5.82 28.50
C LEU A 86 26.46 4.76 27.67
N THR A 87 26.61 5.01 26.40
CA THR A 87 27.40 4.20 25.48
C THR A 87 28.89 4.58 25.55
N ALA A 88 29.78 3.60 25.29
CA ALA A 88 31.22 3.84 25.29
C ALA A 88 31.70 4.77 24.15
N GLU A 89 30.85 5.00 23.15
CA GLU A 89 31.07 5.84 21.99
C GLU A 89 29.84 6.75 21.81
N GLY A 90 30.02 7.94 21.22
CA GLY A 90 28.95 8.88 20.93
C GLY A 90 29.16 10.26 21.54
N LEU A 91 28.15 11.11 21.42
CA LEU A 91 28.15 12.50 21.84
C LEU A 91 28.39 12.66 23.35
N TYR A 92 27.83 11.74 24.15
CA TYR A 92 27.88 11.79 25.63
C TYR A 92 29.05 11.02 26.24
N LYS A 93 29.98 10.53 25.43
CA LYS A 93 31.19 9.85 25.93
C LYS A 93 31.90 10.68 27.02
N ASN A 94 32.08 10.12 28.21
CA ASN A 94 32.65 10.78 29.41
C ASN A 94 31.85 12.01 29.91
N ARG A 95 30.58 12.14 29.57
CA ARG A 95 29.67 13.22 29.98
C ARG A 95 28.40 12.68 30.63
N GLU A 96 28.59 11.75 31.60
CA GLU A 96 27.48 11.03 32.21
C GLU A 96 26.41 11.94 32.83
N GLN A 97 26.82 13.00 33.51
CA GLN A 97 25.89 13.95 34.13
C GLN A 97 25.05 14.68 33.09
N GLU A 98 25.66 15.09 31.98
CA GLU A 98 24.93 15.75 30.87
C GLU A 98 23.96 14.76 30.21
N PHE A 99 24.37 13.50 30.00
CA PHE A 99 23.51 12.46 29.46
C PHE A 99 22.22 12.31 30.27
N TYR A 100 22.30 12.18 31.59
CA TYR A 100 21.09 12.00 32.40
C TYR A 100 20.25 13.29 32.50
N ILE A 101 20.87 14.48 32.46
CA ILE A 101 20.13 15.76 32.42
C ILE A 101 19.36 15.88 31.10
N ASP A 102 20.02 15.62 29.98
CA ASP A 102 19.41 15.76 28.65
C ASP A 102 18.36 14.66 28.41
N LYS A 103 18.62 13.42 28.90
CA LYS A 103 17.64 12.33 28.88
C LYS A 103 16.37 12.71 29.65
N ALA A 104 16.49 13.22 30.86
CA ALA A 104 15.35 13.65 31.68
C ALA A 104 14.58 14.79 30.99
N ALA A 105 15.28 15.73 30.33
CA ALA A 105 14.66 16.80 29.57
C ALA A 105 13.91 16.29 28.31
N LEU A 106 14.49 15.30 27.60
CA LEU A 106 13.88 14.66 26.45
C LEU A 106 12.60 13.91 26.87
N GLU A 107 12.67 13.09 27.94
CA GLU A 107 11.54 12.34 28.49
C GLU A 107 10.41 13.28 28.94
N SER A 108 10.76 14.36 29.65
CA SER A 108 9.79 15.37 30.10
C SER A 108 9.08 16.08 28.94
N GLU A 109 9.78 16.38 27.83
CA GLU A 109 9.16 16.97 26.64
C GLU A 109 8.31 15.94 25.92
N ALA A 110 8.75 14.68 25.84
CA ALA A 110 7.97 13.58 25.28
C ALA A 110 6.63 13.43 25.99
N ASP A 111 6.62 13.45 27.32
CA ASP A 111 5.38 13.35 28.13
C ASP A 111 4.37 14.44 27.81
N ILE A 112 4.83 15.68 27.59
CA ILE A 112 3.92 16.79 27.23
C ILE A 112 3.34 16.59 25.85
N ARG A 113 4.18 16.25 24.86
CA ARG A 113 3.72 16.01 23.48
C ARG A 113 2.82 14.80 23.39
N LEU A 114 3.13 13.72 24.10
CA LEU A 114 2.26 12.53 24.23
C LEU A 114 0.92 12.87 24.87
N SER A 115 0.89 13.76 25.87
CA SER A 115 -0.38 14.23 26.44
C SER A 115 -1.24 14.93 25.40
N ILE A 116 -0.67 15.80 24.57
CA ILE A 116 -1.40 16.45 23.45
C ILE A 116 -1.92 15.42 22.46
N ILE A 117 -1.05 14.50 22.00
CA ILE A 117 -1.41 13.44 21.05
C ILE A 117 -2.54 12.57 21.60
N LYS A 118 -2.41 12.16 22.87
CA LYS A 118 -3.42 11.33 23.54
C LYS A 118 -4.78 12.01 23.61
N GLU A 119 -4.83 13.29 24.02
CA GLU A 119 -6.11 14.03 24.13
C GLU A 119 -6.77 14.23 22.75
N ILE A 120 -5.99 14.44 21.68
CA ILE A 120 -6.49 14.47 20.31
C ILE A 120 -6.99 13.09 19.89
N HIS A 121 -6.19 12.04 20.11
CA HIS A 121 -6.52 10.67 19.75
C HIS A 121 -7.80 10.18 20.42
N ASP A 122 -7.94 10.36 21.75
CA ASP A 122 -9.13 9.94 22.50
C ASP A 122 -10.40 10.59 21.94
N ARG A 123 -10.34 11.82 21.38
CA ARG A 123 -11.49 12.55 20.84
C ARG A 123 -11.70 12.37 19.34
N LEU A 124 -10.74 11.79 18.63
CA LEU A 124 -10.91 11.34 17.26
C LEU A 124 -11.59 9.98 17.17
N GLN A 125 -11.65 9.26 18.29
CA GLN A 125 -12.31 7.96 18.38
C GLN A 125 -13.79 8.10 18.77
N SER A 126 -14.57 7.11 18.37
CA SER A 126 -15.96 6.89 18.79
C SER A 126 -16.11 5.44 19.27
N PRO A 127 -17.07 5.13 20.15
CA PRO A 127 -17.40 3.75 20.55
C PRO A 127 -17.75 2.85 19.37
N GLU A 128 -18.31 3.40 18.30
CA GLU A 128 -18.61 2.68 17.07
C GLU A 128 -17.47 2.85 16.07
N ILE A 129 -17.02 1.73 15.50
CA ILE A 129 -15.93 1.72 14.51
C ILE A 129 -16.33 2.50 13.26
N ASN A 130 -15.41 3.30 12.73
CA ASN A 130 -15.57 4.13 11.53
C ASN A 130 -16.64 5.23 11.66
N THR A 131 -16.93 5.67 12.87
CA THR A 131 -17.79 6.84 13.13
C THR A 131 -16.96 7.99 13.71
N PRO A 132 -17.37 9.25 13.42
CA PRO A 132 -16.63 10.41 13.91
C PRO A 132 -16.66 10.52 15.44
N GLY A 133 -15.52 10.85 16.03
CA GLY A 133 -15.40 11.30 17.40
C GLY A 133 -15.70 12.80 17.53
N ALA A 134 -15.67 13.32 18.75
CA ALA A 134 -16.03 14.70 19.03
C ALA A 134 -15.17 15.75 18.32
N TRP A 135 -13.91 15.43 18.01
CA TRP A 135 -12.95 16.34 17.36
C TRP A 135 -12.66 15.96 15.90
N SER A 136 -13.42 15.09 15.29
CA SER A 136 -13.20 14.63 13.90
C SER A 136 -13.38 15.72 12.86
N ASP A 137 -14.12 16.80 13.14
CA ASP A 137 -14.37 17.90 12.21
C ASP A 137 -13.28 19.00 12.20
N PHE A 138 -12.22 18.83 12.97
CA PHE A 138 -11.05 19.72 12.91
C PHE A 138 -10.05 19.28 11.84
N GLU A 139 -9.33 20.26 11.32
CA GLU A 139 -8.14 20.06 10.50
C GLU A 139 -6.91 19.91 11.39
N TYR A 140 -6.02 18.97 11.04
CA TYR A 140 -4.80 18.71 11.79
C TYR A 140 -3.58 18.89 10.91
N ASP A 141 -2.67 19.79 11.31
CA ASP A 141 -1.41 20.02 10.64
C ASP A 141 -0.23 19.65 11.56
N PHE A 142 0.32 18.46 11.32
CA PHE A 142 1.52 17.96 11.97
C PHE A 142 2.73 17.96 11.02
N SER A 143 2.68 18.70 9.92
CA SER A 143 3.74 18.72 8.91
C SER A 143 5.09 19.14 9.49
N GLY A 144 6.17 18.45 9.05
CA GLY A 144 7.53 18.72 9.51
C GLY A 144 7.80 18.44 10.98
N SER A 145 6.91 17.71 11.67
CA SER A 145 7.08 17.34 13.07
C SER A 145 8.18 16.31 13.26
N THR A 146 8.88 16.39 14.39
CA THR A 146 9.78 15.34 14.86
C THR A 146 9.15 14.62 16.05
N PHE A 147 8.74 13.37 15.81
CA PHE A 147 8.17 12.48 16.81
C PHE A 147 9.28 11.57 17.35
N PHE A 148 9.85 11.94 18.49
CA PHE A 148 10.91 11.19 19.19
C PHE A 148 10.36 10.32 20.34
N TYR A 149 9.15 9.86 20.19
CA TYR A 149 8.39 9.03 21.11
C TYR A 149 7.39 8.20 20.29
N PRO A 150 6.99 7.01 20.77
CA PRO A 150 6.01 6.21 20.07
C PRO A 150 4.66 6.92 20.05
N ILE A 151 4.00 6.94 18.91
CA ILE A 151 2.67 7.55 18.77
C ILE A 151 1.62 6.55 18.32
N ASP A 152 0.41 6.73 18.86
CA ASP A 152 -0.74 5.91 18.51
C ASP A 152 -1.89 6.82 18.06
N PHE A 153 -2.28 6.68 16.79
CA PHE A 153 -3.47 7.28 16.19
C PHE A 153 -4.39 6.21 15.60
N THR A 154 -4.34 4.98 16.14
CA THR A 154 -5.20 3.89 15.67
C THR A 154 -6.68 4.23 15.83
N ARG A 155 -7.51 3.75 14.89
CA ARG A 155 -8.97 3.93 14.90
C ARG A 155 -9.43 5.40 14.98
N SER A 156 -8.59 6.34 14.55
CA SER A 156 -8.93 7.75 14.48
C SER A 156 -9.81 8.04 13.27
N TYR A 157 -10.76 8.96 13.43
CA TYR A 157 -11.62 9.41 12.33
C TYR A 157 -11.31 10.87 12.00
N TYR A 158 -10.84 11.13 10.79
CA TYR A 158 -10.53 12.47 10.26
C TYR A 158 -11.58 12.84 9.21
N ALA A 159 -12.59 13.64 9.58
CA ALA A 159 -13.58 14.14 8.64
C ALA A 159 -13.03 15.26 7.73
N LYS A 160 -11.97 15.95 8.18
CA LYS A 160 -11.25 17.01 7.48
C LYS A 160 -9.85 16.55 7.09
N PRO A 161 -9.15 17.27 6.20
CA PRO A 161 -7.78 16.95 5.83
C PRO A 161 -6.83 16.88 7.03
N VAL A 162 -5.90 15.91 6.98
CA VAL A 162 -4.81 15.80 7.93
C VAL A 162 -3.47 15.80 7.22
N ASN A 163 -2.53 16.55 7.73
CA ASN A 163 -1.21 16.74 7.15
C ASN A 163 -0.11 16.26 8.11
N PHE A 164 0.59 15.19 7.73
CA PHE A 164 1.77 14.64 8.39
C PHE A 164 3.02 14.73 7.49
N SER A 165 2.97 15.49 6.40
CA SER A 165 4.05 15.55 5.41
C SER A 165 5.36 16.06 5.99
N GLY A 166 6.48 15.52 5.49
CA GLY A 166 7.83 15.93 5.90
C GLY A 166 8.18 15.63 7.34
N SER A 167 7.42 14.77 8.01
CA SER A 167 7.62 14.42 9.42
C SER A 167 8.68 13.34 9.62
N ALA A 168 9.35 13.36 10.76
CA ALA A 168 10.34 12.37 11.18
C ALA A 168 9.80 11.57 12.38
N TYR A 169 9.68 10.25 12.22
CA TYR A 169 9.24 9.33 13.26
C TYR A 169 10.43 8.50 13.73
N GLN A 170 10.99 8.85 14.88
CA GLN A 170 12.18 8.19 15.44
C GLN A 170 11.83 6.92 16.21
N ASP A 171 10.56 6.74 16.57
CA ASP A 171 10.03 5.54 17.23
C ASP A 171 8.85 4.97 16.44
N GLU A 172 8.24 3.88 16.93
CA GLU A 172 7.09 3.23 16.32
C GLU A 172 5.90 4.18 16.16
N VAL A 173 5.23 4.09 15.01
CA VAL A 173 4.00 4.84 14.75
C VAL A 173 2.88 3.93 14.30
N ARG A 174 1.68 4.15 14.86
CA ARG A 174 0.47 3.38 14.58
C ARG A 174 -0.64 4.30 14.10
N PHE A 175 -1.07 4.09 12.85
CA PHE A 175 -2.21 4.75 12.20
C PHE A 175 -3.31 3.76 11.81
N GLY A 176 -3.14 2.48 12.17
CA GLY A 176 -4.00 1.38 11.71
C GLY A 176 -5.46 1.52 12.12
N GLY A 177 -6.36 0.98 11.31
CA GLY A 177 -7.81 0.99 11.56
C GLY A 177 -8.48 2.37 11.45
N SER A 178 -7.79 3.36 10.92
CA SER A 178 -8.26 4.74 10.88
C SER A 178 -9.07 5.06 9.62
N THR A 179 -9.95 6.05 9.72
CA THR A 179 -10.77 6.54 8.60
C THR A 179 -10.37 7.97 8.27
N TYR A 180 -9.95 8.19 7.02
CA TYR A 180 -9.59 9.48 6.45
C TYR A 180 -10.66 9.88 5.43
N GLN A 181 -11.68 10.65 5.87
CA GLN A 181 -12.72 11.16 4.98
C GLN A 181 -12.18 12.36 4.19
N GLY A 182 -11.43 13.24 4.83
CA GLY A 182 -10.61 14.26 4.18
C GLY A 182 -9.36 13.67 3.51
N GLY A 183 -8.58 14.49 2.82
CA GLY A 183 -7.27 14.09 2.29
C GLY A 183 -6.29 13.77 3.42
N ALA A 184 -5.40 12.79 3.19
CA ALA A 184 -4.34 12.44 4.13
C ALA A 184 -2.98 12.56 3.46
N ASP A 185 -2.11 13.40 4.00
CA ASP A 185 -0.77 13.64 3.45
C ASP A 185 0.31 13.15 4.43
N PHE A 186 1.02 12.10 4.03
CA PHE A 186 2.16 11.51 4.73
C PHE A 186 3.45 11.63 3.91
N SER A 187 3.46 12.45 2.85
CA SER A 187 4.55 12.55 1.89
C SER A 187 5.85 13.08 2.50
N GLY A 188 6.98 12.69 1.93
CA GLY A 188 8.30 13.17 2.31
C GLY A 188 8.72 12.83 3.73
N SER A 189 8.07 11.89 4.37
CA SER A 189 8.28 11.52 5.77
C SER A 189 9.34 10.44 5.93
N ILE A 190 9.99 10.40 7.10
CA ILE A 190 11.01 9.41 7.45
C ILE A 190 10.54 8.62 8.66
N TYR A 191 10.47 7.29 8.50
CA TYR A 191 10.09 6.34 9.53
C TYR A 191 11.32 5.49 9.89
N TRP A 192 11.89 5.73 11.08
CA TRP A 192 13.10 5.03 11.54
C TRP A 192 12.79 3.66 12.15
N ARG A 193 11.58 3.48 12.67
CA ARG A 193 11.06 2.23 13.25
C ARG A 193 9.81 1.79 12.50
N GLY A 194 9.12 0.79 13.04
CA GLY A 194 7.91 0.26 12.44
C GLY A 194 6.83 1.31 12.18
N ALA A 195 6.20 1.24 11.01
CA ALA A 195 5.09 2.11 10.61
C ALA A 195 3.86 1.26 10.25
N ASP A 196 2.78 1.42 11.02
CA ASP A 196 1.55 0.64 10.85
C ASP A 196 0.40 1.49 10.34
N PHE A 197 -0.05 1.21 9.11
CA PHE A 197 -1.23 1.78 8.44
C PHE A 197 -2.28 0.71 8.12
N LEU A 198 -2.20 -0.45 8.80
CA LEU A 198 -3.05 -1.62 8.56
C LEU A 198 -4.55 -1.28 8.63
N SER A 199 -5.35 -1.88 7.76
CA SER A 199 -6.83 -1.86 7.84
C SER A 199 -7.47 -0.46 7.85
N SER A 200 -6.82 0.51 7.23
CA SER A 200 -7.30 1.89 7.17
C SER A 200 -8.19 2.16 5.95
N THR A 201 -9.08 3.14 6.07
CA THR A 201 -9.99 3.56 5.00
C THR A 201 -9.69 5.00 4.58
N TYR A 202 -9.25 5.19 3.34
CA TYR A 202 -9.00 6.50 2.73
C TYR A 202 -10.13 6.79 1.75
N GLN A 203 -11.02 7.73 2.13
CA GLN A 203 -12.17 8.10 1.29
C GLN A 203 -11.81 9.14 0.23
N SER A 204 -10.83 9.99 0.51
CA SER A 204 -10.21 10.95 -0.40
C SER A 204 -8.78 10.54 -0.74
N GLN A 205 -8.03 11.42 -1.41
CA GLN A 205 -6.64 11.16 -1.80
C GLN A 205 -5.74 10.84 -0.59
N ALA A 206 -4.90 9.81 -0.74
CA ALA A 206 -3.88 9.42 0.21
C ALA A 206 -2.48 9.59 -0.43
N ASN A 207 -1.66 10.43 0.17
CA ASN A 207 -0.33 10.77 -0.35
C ASN A 207 0.77 10.26 0.58
N PHE A 208 1.58 9.31 0.08
CA PHE A 208 2.76 8.73 0.75
C PHE A 208 4.04 8.93 -0.08
N THR A 209 4.01 9.86 -1.04
CA THR A 209 5.08 10.09 -2.02
C THR A 209 6.40 10.46 -1.36
N GLY A 210 7.51 9.90 -1.87
CA GLY A 210 8.86 10.30 -1.50
C GLY A 210 9.25 10.02 -0.05
N SER A 211 8.58 9.09 0.60
CA SER A 211 8.82 8.73 1.99
C SER A 211 9.90 7.64 2.14
N THR A 212 10.58 7.61 3.28
CA THR A 212 11.60 6.63 3.59
C THR A 212 11.19 5.80 4.81
N TYR A 213 11.13 4.48 4.63
CA TYR A 213 10.82 3.51 5.67
C TYR A 213 12.09 2.69 5.95
N GLN A 214 12.72 2.93 7.11
CA GLN A 214 13.96 2.26 7.49
C GLN A 214 13.72 0.83 7.98
N ASP A 215 12.58 0.61 8.62
CA ASP A 215 12.15 -0.67 9.17
C ASP A 215 10.83 -1.09 8.51
N LYS A 216 10.15 -2.06 9.07
CA LYS A 216 8.90 -2.65 8.56
C LYS A 216 7.79 -1.62 8.40
N ALA A 217 7.13 -1.62 7.23
CA ALA A 217 5.94 -0.82 6.96
C ALA A 217 4.75 -1.70 6.55
N VAL A 218 3.56 -1.43 7.11
CA VAL A 218 2.36 -2.24 6.87
C VAL A 218 1.22 -1.36 6.38
N PHE A 219 0.75 -1.59 5.13
CA PHE A 219 -0.38 -0.92 4.50
C PHE A 219 -1.50 -1.91 4.12
N SER A 220 -1.39 -3.13 4.62
CA SER A 220 -2.27 -4.24 4.23
C SER A 220 -3.73 -4.05 4.62
N SER A 221 -4.62 -4.74 3.93
CA SER A 221 -6.07 -4.78 4.24
C SER A 221 -6.75 -3.40 4.23
N SER A 222 -6.16 -2.43 3.55
CA SER A 222 -6.66 -1.05 3.49
C SER A 222 -7.53 -0.80 2.26
N THR A 223 -8.43 0.19 2.37
CA THR A 223 -9.33 0.59 1.28
C THR A 223 -9.03 2.02 0.87
N TYR A 224 -8.68 2.22 -0.40
CA TYR A 224 -8.45 3.52 -1.02
C TYR A 224 -9.58 3.80 -2.01
N GLN A 225 -10.49 4.71 -1.66
CA GLN A 225 -11.68 4.99 -2.48
C GLN A 225 -11.36 5.93 -3.64
N ASP A 226 -10.45 6.89 -3.43
CA ASP A 226 -9.90 7.76 -4.45
C ASP A 226 -8.46 7.35 -4.80
N GLY A 227 -7.67 8.24 -5.39
CA GLY A 227 -6.27 7.96 -5.72
C GLY A 227 -5.37 7.77 -4.51
N ALA A 228 -4.38 6.88 -4.64
CA ALA A 228 -3.32 6.72 -3.65
C ALA A 228 -1.96 6.80 -4.33
N ASN A 229 -1.04 7.55 -3.74
CA ASN A 229 0.29 7.76 -4.32
C ASN A 229 1.39 7.35 -3.33
N PHE A 230 2.17 6.33 -3.71
CA PHE A 230 3.32 5.80 -2.99
C PHE A 230 4.62 5.97 -3.78
N SER A 231 4.61 6.78 -4.86
CA SER A 231 5.73 6.90 -5.79
C SER A 231 6.97 7.51 -5.16
N GLY A 232 8.14 7.17 -5.73
CA GLY A 232 9.42 7.75 -5.34
C GLY A 232 9.85 7.41 -3.91
N SER A 233 9.27 6.40 -3.29
CA SER A 233 9.54 6.03 -1.91
C SER A 233 10.66 4.99 -1.78
N THR A 234 11.31 4.97 -0.62
CA THR A 234 12.38 4.01 -0.31
C THR A 234 11.99 3.16 0.87
N TYR A 235 11.89 1.84 0.65
CA TYR A 235 11.62 0.84 1.66
C TYR A 235 12.90 0.06 1.94
N GLN A 236 13.50 0.30 3.10
CA GLN A 236 14.73 -0.38 3.52
C GLN A 236 14.42 -1.71 4.20
N GLY A 237 13.35 -1.76 4.99
CA GLY A 237 12.80 -2.96 5.59
C GLY A 237 11.69 -3.60 4.73
N GLU A 238 11.08 -4.66 5.25
CA GLU A 238 9.95 -5.33 4.64
C GLU A 238 8.73 -4.41 4.49
N VAL A 239 8.00 -4.52 3.39
CA VAL A 239 6.76 -3.76 3.21
C VAL A 239 5.61 -4.62 2.73
N PHE A 240 4.43 -4.41 3.32
CA PHE A 240 3.23 -5.20 3.06
C PHE A 240 2.06 -4.32 2.63
N PHE A 241 1.55 -4.58 1.41
CA PHE A 241 0.36 -3.95 0.81
C PHE A 241 -0.75 -4.98 0.52
N ARG A 242 -0.61 -6.20 1.05
CA ARG A 242 -1.47 -7.34 0.71
C ARG A 242 -2.94 -7.14 1.09
N GLY A 243 -3.84 -7.72 0.30
CA GLY A 243 -5.27 -7.77 0.60
C GLY A 243 -5.98 -6.41 0.55
N SER A 244 -5.38 -5.41 -0.10
CA SER A 244 -5.92 -4.06 -0.16
C SER A 244 -6.82 -3.83 -1.37
N VAL A 245 -7.74 -2.87 -1.26
CA VAL A 245 -8.67 -2.51 -2.33
C VAL A 245 -8.42 -1.07 -2.79
N TYR A 246 -7.95 -0.92 -4.02
CA TYR A 246 -7.72 0.36 -4.68
C TYR A 246 -8.85 0.62 -5.68
N ARG A 247 -9.75 1.56 -5.36
CA ARG A 247 -10.87 1.93 -6.24
C ARG A 247 -10.47 3.02 -7.23
N GLY A 248 -9.59 3.94 -6.82
CA GLY A 248 -8.95 4.94 -7.66
C GLY A 248 -7.72 4.40 -8.38
N TRP A 249 -7.03 5.28 -9.08
CA TRP A 249 -5.70 5.01 -9.62
C TRP A 249 -4.68 4.96 -8.49
N VAL A 250 -3.79 3.96 -8.50
CA VAL A 250 -2.71 3.88 -7.52
C VAL A 250 -1.34 3.88 -8.19
N VAL A 251 -0.41 4.60 -7.58
CA VAL A 251 0.94 4.82 -8.12
C VAL A 251 1.99 4.35 -7.11
N PHE A 252 2.84 3.41 -7.52
CA PHE A 252 3.99 2.89 -6.77
C PHE A 252 5.31 3.11 -7.51
N ASN A 253 5.28 3.83 -8.63
CA ASN A 253 6.39 3.94 -9.55
C ASN A 253 7.61 4.67 -8.96
N GLY A 254 8.79 4.43 -9.57
CA GLY A 254 10.02 5.12 -9.19
C GLY A 254 10.52 4.80 -7.79
N SER A 255 10.06 3.71 -7.19
CA SER A 255 10.35 3.34 -5.81
C SER A 255 11.47 2.29 -5.70
N THR A 256 12.11 2.24 -4.53
CA THR A 256 13.17 1.27 -4.23
C THR A 256 12.76 0.40 -3.05
N TYR A 257 12.79 -0.93 -3.27
CA TYR A 257 12.46 -1.95 -2.28
C TYR A 257 13.72 -2.79 -2.02
N ARG A 258 14.29 -2.72 -0.80
CA ARG A 258 15.53 -3.43 -0.48
C ARG A 258 15.31 -4.84 0.04
N GLU A 259 14.29 -5.03 0.85
CA GLU A 259 13.87 -6.31 1.41
C GLU A 259 12.62 -6.85 0.70
N GLU A 260 11.89 -7.78 1.32
CA GLU A 260 10.66 -8.35 0.76
C GLU A 260 9.57 -7.27 0.64
N ALA A 261 8.91 -7.24 -0.54
CA ALA A 261 7.73 -6.44 -0.75
C ALA A 261 6.55 -7.31 -1.21
N ASP A 262 5.42 -7.20 -0.53
CA ASP A 262 4.26 -8.06 -0.74
C ASP A 262 3.00 -7.26 -1.08
N PHE A 263 2.56 -7.39 -2.34
CA PHE A 263 1.34 -6.77 -2.90
C PHE A 263 0.25 -7.80 -3.17
N CYS A 264 0.40 -9.04 -2.68
CA CYS A 264 -0.48 -10.14 -3.06
C CYS A 264 -1.93 -9.95 -2.62
N GLY A 265 -2.85 -10.60 -3.33
CA GLY A 265 -4.25 -10.69 -2.96
C GLY A 265 -5.02 -9.37 -3.03
N SER A 266 -4.49 -8.36 -3.71
CA SER A 266 -5.07 -7.02 -3.78
C SER A 266 -5.98 -6.85 -5.00
N THR A 267 -6.90 -5.88 -4.93
CA THR A 267 -7.81 -5.55 -6.03
C THR A 267 -7.57 -4.12 -6.50
N TYR A 268 -7.23 -3.97 -7.79
CA TYR A 268 -6.95 -2.69 -8.45
C TYR A 268 -8.05 -2.41 -9.48
N ARG A 269 -8.96 -1.45 -9.19
CA ARG A 269 -10.16 -1.25 -10.01
C ARG A 269 -9.96 -0.37 -11.24
N ARG A 270 -9.17 0.71 -11.15
CA ARG A 270 -8.91 1.60 -12.28
C ARG A 270 -7.58 1.29 -12.96
N GLY A 271 -6.52 1.25 -12.20
CA GLY A 271 -5.21 0.92 -12.70
C GLY A 271 -4.16 1.02 -11.61
N ALA A 272 -3.01 0.38 -11.85
CA ALA A 272 -1.89 0.38 -10.93
C ALA A 272 -0.58 0.55 -11.71
N ASP A 273 0.24 1.48 -11.27
CA ASP A 273 1.54 1.77 -11.87
C ASP A 273 2.67 1.42 -10.91
N PHE A 274 3.43 0.36 -11.23
CA PHE A 274 4.61 -0.13 -10.52
C PHE A 274 5.90 0.10 -11.32
N SER A 275 5.84 0.89 -12.38
CA SER A 275 6.94 1.07 -13.33
C SER A 275 8.15 1.77 -12.74
N ASN A 276 9.28 1.68 -13.44
CA ASN A 276 10.52 2.40 -13.10
C ASN A 276 11.04 2.14 -11.69
N SER A 277 10.76 0.97 -11.12
CA SER A 277 11.09 0.62 -9.74
C SER A 277 12.23 -0.39 -9.64
N THR A 278 12.91 -0.41 -8.51
CA THR A 278 14.00 -1.37 -8.23
C THR A 278 13.66 -2.23 -7.03
N TYR A 279 13.62 -3.55 -7.26
CA TYR A 279 13.35 -4.56 -6.26
C TYR A 279 14.61 -5.40 -6.02
N TRP A 280 15.21 -5.27 -4.84
CA TRP A 280 16.41 -6.02 -4.47
C TRP A 280 16.06 -7.36 -3.82
N GLY A 281 15.07 -7.36 -2.97
CA GLY A 281 14.52 -8.53 -2.31
C GLY A 281 13.49 -9.26 -3.17
N LYS A 282 12.81 -10.23 -2.56
CA LYS A 282 11.68 -10.94 -3.16
C LYS A 282 10.48 -10.00 -3.29
N ILE A 283 9.78 -10.06 -4.42
CA ILE A 283 8.56 -9.30 -4.67
C ILE A 283 7.40 -10.23 -5.03
N VAL A 284 6.23 -9.99 -4.42
CA VAL A 284 5.03 -10.77 -4.66
C VAL A 284 3.88 -9.88 -5.09
N PHE A 285 3.43 -10.03 -6.34
CA PHE A 285 2.23 -9.39 -6.90
C PHE A 285 1.07 -10.39 -7.09
N GLY A 286 1.33 -11.66 -6.81
CA GLY A 286 0.46 -12.78 -7.13
C GLY A 286 -0.87 -12.76 -6.41
N GLY A 287 -1.82 -13.55 -6.91
CA GLY A 287 -3.14 -13.66 -6.31
C GLY A 287 -4.03 -12.42 -6.45
N SER A 288 -3.62 -11.44 -7.24
CA SER A 288 -4.26 -10.13 -7.36
C SER A 288 -5.21 -10.01 -8.54
N VAL A 289 -6.09 -9.01 -8.48
CA VAL A 289 -7.06 -8.70 -9.54
C VAL A 289 -6.83 -7.28 -10.05
N TYR A 290 -6.44 -7.17 -11.29
CA TYR A 290 -6.22 -5.92 -12.00
C TYR A 290 -7.39 -5.67 -12.97
N GLN A 291 -8.36 -4.83 -12.58
CA GLN A 291 -9.52 -4.52 -13.43
C GLN A 291 -9.23 -3.44 -14.47
N GLY A 292 -8.25 -2.59 -14.20
CA GLY A 292 -7.70 -1.61 -15.13
C GLY A 292 -6.30 -2.01 -15.58
N TRP A 293 -5.58 -1.08 -16.21
CA TRP A 293 -4.20 -1.29 -16.65
C TRP A 293 -3.27 -1.59 -15.48
N ALA A 294 -2.43 -2.60 -15.66
CA ALA A 294 -1.37 -2.98 -14.73
C ALA A 294 0.00 -2.73 -15.39
N VAL A 295 0.76 -1.78 -14.86
CA VAL A 295 2.02 -1.32 -15.47
C VAL A 295 3.19 -1.71 -14.58
N PHE A 296 4.07 -2.60 -15.07
CA PHE A 296 5.27 -3.10 -14.39
C PHE A 296 6.55 -2.81 -15.17
N ARG A 297 6.46 -2.02 -16.22
CA ARG A 297 7.53 -1.79 -17.20
C ARG A 297 8.74 -1.05 -16.63
N ASP A 298 9.85 -1.17 -17.35
CA ASP A 298 11.10 -0.42 -17.13
C ASP A 298 11.65 -0.59 -15.70
N SER A 299 11.45 -1.77 -15.11
CA SER A 299 11.79 -2.07 -13.71
C SER A 299 12.92 -3.10 -13.59
N ALA A 300 13.63 -3.05 -12.46
CA ALA A 300 14.73 -3.97 -12.17
C ALA A 300 14.37 -4.90 -11.00
N TYR A 301 14.13 -6.17 -11.31
CA TYR A 301 13.86 -7.23 -10.34
C TYR A 301 15.14 -8.03 -10.10
N ARG A 302 15.81 -7.79 -8.96
CA ARG A 302 17.07 -8.46 -8.60
C ARG A 302 16.84 -9.75 -7.84
N GLY A 303 15.80 -9.80 -7.01
CA GLY A 303 15.32 -10.99 -6.34
C GLY A 303 14.30 -11.77 -7.17
N GLU A 304 13.61 -12.72 -6.53
CA GLU A 304 12.49 -13.47 -7.12
C GLU A 304 11.28 -12.53 -7.32
N ALA A 305 10.63 -12.63 -8.50
CA ALA A 305 9.45 -11.85 -8.83
C ALA A 305 8.26 -12.77 -9.14
N ALA A 306 7.19 -12.69 -8.34
CA ALA A 306 6.02 -13.55 -8.48
C ALA A 306 4.78 -12.73 -8.89
N PHE A 307 4.29 -12.97 -10.12
CA PHE A 307 3.06 -12.42 -10.69
C PHE A 307 1.97 -13.50 -10.85
N ASN A 308 2.20 -14.68 -10.28
CA ASN A 308 1.36 -15.86 -10.45
C ASN A 308 -0.07 -15.67 -9.92
N ASP A 309 -0.96 -16.53 -10.37
CA ASP A 309 -2.31 -16.68 -9.81
C ASP A 309 -3.14 -15.38 -9.87
N SER A 310 -2.83 -14.48 -10.79
CA SER A 310 -3.46 -13.16 -10.95
C SER A 310 -4.46 -13.14 -12.10
N VAL A 311 -5.37 -12.19 -12.05
CA VAL A 311 -6.32 -11.90 -13.14
C VAL A 311 -6.14 -10.48 -13.63
N TYR A 312 -5.75 -10.35 -14.89
CA TYR A 312 -5.56 -9.08 -15.59
C TYR A 312 -6.72 -8.89 -16.58
N TRP A 313 -7.66 -8.00 -16.24
CA TRP A 313 -8.80 -7.68 -17.10
C TRP A 313 -8.45 -6.56 -18.08
N GLY A 314 -7.71 -5.54 -17.60
CA GLY A 314 -7.09 -4.57 -18.47
C GLY A 314 -5.74 -5.06 -18.99
N GLY A 315 -5.12 -4.29 -19.87
CA GLY A 315 -3.79 -4.63 -20.39
C GLY A 315 -2.74 -4.74 -19.28
N ALA A 316 -1.79 -5.65 -19.47
CA ALA A 316 -0.66 -5.85 -18.58
C ALA A 316 0.65 -5.54 -19.29
N ASP A 317 1.40 -4.56 -18.80
CA ASP A 317 2.66 -4.12 -19.42
C ASP A 317 3.85 -4.45 -18.50
N PHE A 318 4.64 -5.45 -18.91
CA PHE A 318 5.87 -5.91 -18.25
C PHE A 318 7.12 -5.54 -19.05
N SER A 319 6.98 -4.72 -20.10
CA SER A 319 8.02 -4.44 -21.07
C SER A 319 9.24 -3.70 -20.49
N GLY A 320 10.37 -3.81 -21.14
CA GLY A 320 11.58 -3.04 -20.80
C GLY A 320 12.23 -3.39 -19.47
N SER A 321 11.80 -4.46 -18.83
CA SER A 321 12.20 -4.83 -17.47
C SER A 321 13.36 -5.84 -17.45
N THR A 322 14.14 -5.86 -16.36
CA THR A 322 15.22 -6.82 -16.14
C THR A 322 14.91 -7.70 -14.95
N TYR A 323 14.86 -9.01 -15.19
CA TYR A 323 14.57 -10.04 -14.17
C TYR A 323 15.83 -10.86 -13.94
N ARG A 324 16.46 -10.75 -12.76
CA ARG A 324 17.67 -11.50 -12.42
C ARG A 324 17.37 -12.79 -11.66
N GLY A 325 16.35 -12.80 -10.84
CA GLY A 325 15.88 -13.99 -10.13
C GLY A 325 14.85 -14.78 -10.93
N ARG A 326 14.34 -15.86 -10.33
CA ARG A 326 13.21 -16.60 -10.87
C ARG A 326 11.99 -15.69 -11.00
N THR A 327 11.30 -15.78 -12.15
CA THR A 327 10.12 -14.97 -12.42
C THR A 327 8.93 -15.86 -12.74
N GLY A 328 7.86 -15.70 -11.97
CA GLY A 328 6.61 -16.46 -12.15
C GLY A 328 5.51 -15.58 -12.74
N PHE A 329 4.96 -15.99 -13.88
CA PHE A 329 3.74 -15.46 -14.52
C PHE A 329 2.64 -16.51 -14.61
N GLY A 330 2.92 -17.70 -14.09
CA GLY A 330 2.08 -18.89 -14.27
C GLY A 330 0.74 -18.78 -13.57
N ASN A 331 -0.16 -19.67 -13.96
CA ASN A 331 -1.50 -19.76 -13.36
C ASN A 331 -2.31 -18.46 -13.40
N SER A 332 -2.04 -17.55 -14.33
CA SER A 332 -2.69 -16.24 -14.45
C SER A 332 -3.63 -16.18 -15.67
N ILE A 333 -4.57 -15.25 -15.63
CA ILE A 333 -5.50 -15.02 -16.73
C ILE A 333 -5.31 -13.59 -17.24
N TYR A 334 -5.02 -13.45 -18.53
CA TYR A 334 -4.86 -12.19 -19.22
C TYR A 334 -6.02 -12.03 -20.21
N GLN A 335 -6.99 -11.18 -19.89
CA GLN A 335 -8.15 -10.95 -20.77
C GLN A 335 -7.77 -10.07 -21.94
N GLU A 336 -7.09 -8.96 -21.68
CA GLU A 336 -6.53 -8.09 -22.70
C GLU A 336 -5.06 -8.43 -22.98
N GLY A 337 -4.38 -7.63 -23.82
CA GLY A 337 -3.01 -7.87 -24.24
C GLY A 337 -2.01 -7.87 -23.10
N ALA A 338 -1.00 -8.73 -23.22
CA ALA A 338 0.15 -8.77 -22.31
C ALA A 338 1.43 -8.43 -23.08
N ASN A 339 2.08 -7.33 -22.70
CA ASN A 339 3.33 -6.87 -23.32
C ASN A 339 4.51 -7.26 -22.45
N LEU A 340 5.38 -8.16 -22.95
CA LEU A 340 6.63 -8.58 -22.31
C LEU A 340 7.85 -8.21 -23.17
N SER A 341 7.70 -7.33 -24.17
CA SER A 341 8.76 -6.96 -25.11
C SER A 341 9.92 -6.23 -24.41
N ARG A 342 11.09 -6.23 -25.04
CA ARG A 342 12.31 -5.52 -24.58
C ARG A 342 12.81 -5.93 -23.19
N SER A 343 12.35 -7.05 -22.65
CA SER A 343 12.68 -7.50 -21.30
C SER A 343 13.84 -8.51 -21.31
N ILE A 344 14.65 -8.51 -20.26
CA ILE A 344 15.79 -9.42 -20.11
C ILE A 344 15.55 -10.32 -18.90
N TYR A 345 15.51 -11.62 -19.16
CA TYR A 345 15.36 -12.66 -18.15
C TYR A 345 16.67 -13.39 -17.97
N TRP A 346 17.32 -13.20 -16.81
CA TRP A 346 18.53 -13.93 -16.43
C TRP A 346 18.19 -15.24 -15.72
N GLY A 347 17.13 -15.27 -14.92
CA GLY A 347 16.64 -16.48 -14.26
C GLY A 347 15.51 -17.16 -15.04
N GLU A 348 14.96 -18.22 -14.46
CA GLU A 348 13.81 -18.95 -15.00
C GLU A 348 12.58 -18.03 -15.14
N ALA A 349 11.92 -18.08 -16.30
CA ALA A 349 10.65 -17.42 -16.53
C ALA A 349 9.54 -18.48 -16.76
N ASN A 350 8.55 -18.52 -15.88
CA ASN A 350 7.50 -19.53 -15.90
C ASN A 350 6.12 -18.92 -16.20
N PHE A 351 5.52 -19.33 -17.31
CA PHE A 351 4.18 -18.94 -17.79
C PHE A 351 3.17 -20.10 -17.73
N SER A 352 3.58 -21.27 -17.20
CA SER A 352 2.77 -22.48 -17.26
C SER A 352 1.40 -22.34 -16.59
N GLY A 353 0.38 -22.98 -17.15
CA GLY A 353 -0.98 -22.93 -16.62
C GLY A 353 -1.71 -21.59 -16.78
N SER A 354 -1.15 -20.65 -17.51
CA SER A 354 -1.80 -19.36 -17.78
C SER A 354 -2.74 -19.42 -18.98
N ILE A 355 -3.66 -18.44 -19.04
CA ILE A 355 -4.58 -18.24 -20.15
C ILE A 355 -4.40 -16.82 -20.68
N PHE A 356 -3.99 -16.70 -21.94
CA PHE A 356 -3.93 -15.47 -22.69
C PHE A 356 -5.12 -15.38 -23.65
N CYS A 357 -6.18 -14.66 -23.25
CA CYS A 357 -7.39 -14.55 -24.09
C CYS A 357 -7.15 -13.67 -25.30
N SER A 358 -6.27 -12.68 -25.19
CA SER A 358 -5.83 -11.79 -26.26
C SER A 358 -4.36 -12.02 -26.59
N GLU A 359 -3.70 -11.06 -27.20
CA GLU A 359 -2.35 -11.16 -27.73
C GLU A 359 -1.29 -11.04 -26.65
N ILE A 360 -0.21 -11.80 -26.79
CA ILE A 360 1.01 -11.68 -26.01
C ILE A 360 2.18 -11.29 -26.91
N TYR A 361 3.03 -10.36 -26.46
CA TYR A 361 4.14 -9.84 -27.24
C TYR A 361 5.46 -10.02 -26.48
N PHE A 362 6.41 -10.73 -27.08
CA PHE A 362 7.82 -10.79 -26.67
C PHE A 362 8.73 -10.03 -27.64
N GLY A 363 8.24 -9.78 -28.85
CA GLY A 363 8.94 -9.13 -29.92
C GLY A 363 8.94 -7.61 -29.80
N GLN A 364 9.08 -6.97 -30.93
CA GLN A 364 9.20 -5.52 -31.05
C GLN A 364 7.88 -4.81 -30.85
N ASP A 365 7.85 -3.80 -30.00
CA ASP A 365 6.78 -2.81 -29.93
C ASP A 365 7.30 -1.49 -30.53
N GLY A 366 6.85 -1.15 -31.75
CA GLY A 366 7.23 0.08 -32.44
C GLY A 366 8.62 0.08 -33.10
N ASP A 367 9.20 1.28 -33.28
CA ASP A 367 10.39 1.53 -34.12
C ASP A 367 11.75 1.10 -33.52
N ASN A 368 11.80 0.52 -32.32
CA ASN A 368 13.03 0.11 -31.66
C ASN A 368 13.29 -1.39 -31.77
N SER A 369 14.46 -1.78 -32.26
CA SER A 369 14.92 -3.13 -32.58
C SER A 369 15.27 -4.00 -31.35
N SER A 370 14.65 -3.83 -30.20
CA SER A 370 14.98 -4.56 -28.97
C SER A 370 13.94 -5.63 -28.66
N PHE A 371 14.30 -6.88 -28.88
CA PHE A 371 13.51 -8.05 -28.53
C PHE A 371 13.77 -8.48 -27.10
N SER A 372 12.82 -9.21 -26.50
CA SER A 372 13.06 -9.86 -25.22
C SER A 372 14.12 -10.95 -25.34
N ARG A 373 14.86 -11.19 -24.25
CA ARG A 373 15.94 -12.15 -24.19
C ARG A 373 15.86 -13.02 -22.94
N PHE A 374 15.94 -14.33 -23.13
CA PHE A 374 16.05 -15.33 -22.07
C PHE A 374 17.51 -15.81 -22.02
N THR A 375 18.24 -15.50 -20.94
CA THR A 375 19.71 -15.62 -20.91
C THR A 375 20.19 -16.98 -20.43
N ASP A 376 19.56 -17.56 -19.40
CA ASP A 376 20.05 -18.80 -18.76
C ASP A 376 19.29 -20.05 -19.19
N CYS A 377 18.01 -19.91 -19.54
CA CYS A 377 17.18 -21.04 -19.97
C CYS A 377 16.02 -20.58 -20.86
N THR A 378 15.40 -21.54 -21.56
CA THR A 378 14.14 -21.28 -22.28
C THR A 378 13.01 -20.99 -21.33
N PRO A 379 12.08 -20.05 -21.67
CA PRO A 379 10.90 -19.82 -20.85
C PRO A 379 9.99 -21.05 -20.86
N GLN A 380 9.37 -21.32 -19.70
CA GLN A 380 8.50 -22.44 -19.51
C GLN A 380 7.03 -22.06 -19.73
N PHE A 381 6.36 -22.69 -20.69
CA PHE A 381 4.92 -22.52 -20.97
C PHE A 381 4.10 -23.78 -20.65
N TYR A 382 4.76 -24.88 -20.30
CA TYR A 382 4.16 -26.15 -19.93
C TYR A 382 4.84 -26.71 -18.69
N ASP A 383 4.05 -27.15 -17.73
CA ASP A 383 4.54 -27.84 -16.54
C ASP A 383 4.42 -29.35 -16.73
N GLU A 384 5.56 -30.01 -17.01
CA GLU A 384 5.63 -31.44 -17.20
C GLU A 384 5.25 -32.23 -15.95
N THR A 385 5.48 -31.69 -14.78
CA THR A 385 5.23 -32.35 -13.50
C THR A 385 3.73 -32.41 -13.18
N ASN A 386 3.03 -31.30 -13.38
CA ASN A 386 1.62 -31.14 -13.08
C ASN A 386 0.72 -31.22 -14.33
N HIS A 387 1.32 -31.46 -15.49
CA HIS A 387 0.64 -31.50 -16.79
C HIS A 387 -0.22 -30.28 -17.09
N LYS A 388 0.25 -29.09 -16.65
CA LYS A 388 -0.43 -27.83 -16.89
C LYS A 388 0.15 -27.12 -18.11
N ASN A 389 -0.69 -26.92 -19.11
CA ASN A 389 -0.36 -26.18 -20.32
C ASN A 389 -0.87 -24.74 -20.28
N THR A 390 -0.24 -23.87 -21.04
CA THR A 390 -0.71 -22.50 -21.28
C THR A 390 -1.68 -22.51 -22.47
N LEU A 391 -2.78 -21.75 -22.34
CA LEU A 391 -3.82 -21.64 -23.36
C LEU A 391 -3.81 -20.25 -24.00
N PHE A 392 -4.05 -20.21 -25.32
CA PHE A 392 -4.03 -18.98 -26.11
C PHE A 392 -5.35 -18.77 -26.86
N GLY A 393 -5.91 -17.56 -26.77
CA GLY A 393 -7.13 -17.18 -27.47
C GLY A 393 -6.85 -16.54 -28.85
N SER A 394 -5.73 -15.81 -29.00
CA SER A 394 -5.35 -15.14 -30.23
C SER A 394 -4.40 -15.98 -31.08
N HIS A 395 -4.48 -15.83 -32.40
CA HIS A 395 -3.50 -16.35 -33.36
C HIS A 395 -2.41 -15.33 -33.70
N ASN A 396 -2.52 -14.08 -33.22
CA ASN A 396 -1.61 -12.97 -33.53
C ASN A 396 -0.53 -12.77 -32.43
N ASN A 397 -0.17 -13.84 -31.72
CA ASN A 397 0.86 -13.76 -30.68
C ASN A 397 2.24 -13.56 -31.30
N ASP A 398 3.05 -12.71 -30.67
CA ASP A 398 4.45 -12.53 -31.07
C ASP A 398 5.43 -13.16 -30.07
N PHE A 399 5.96 -14.33 -30.42
CA PHE A 399 6.97 -15.07 -29.66
C PHE A 399 8.39 -14.82 -30.17
N THR A 400 8.62 -13.73 -30.89
CA THR A 400 9.95 -13.38 -31.39
C THR A 400 10.82 -12.89 -30.24
N VAL A 401 12.00 -13.52 -30.08
CA VAL A 401 12.97 -13.19 -29.03
C VAL A 401 14.38 -13.08 -29.64
N GLU A 402 15.31 -12.45 -28.90
CA GLU A 402 16.70 -12.35 -29.31
C GLU A 402 17.41 -13.71 -29.25
N ASN A 403 17.66 -14.33 -30.40
CA ASN A 403 18.29 -15.66 -30.51
C ASN A 403 19.82 -15.61 -30.50
N GLY A 404 20.44 -14.46 -30.79
CA GLY A 404 21.91 -14.36 -30.92
C GLY A 404 22.70 -14.43 -29.62
N ARG A 405 22.02 -14.09 -28.49
CA ARG A 405 22.61 -14.05 -27.14
C ARG A 405 21.67 -14.65 -26.07
N GLY A 406 20.64 -15.37 -26.48
CA GLY A 406 19.62 -15.92 -25.57
C GLY A 406 19.03 -17.22 -26.07
N TYR A 407 18.18 -17.82 -25.25
CA TYR A 407 17.46 -19.06 -25.57
C TYR A 407 16.18 -18.75 -26.35
N PRO A 408 15.87 -19.54 -27.39
CA PRO A 408 14.67 -19.36 -28.20
C PRO A 408 13.41 -19.85 -27.47
N ILE A 409 12.26 -19.36 -27.92
CA ILE A 409 10.96 -19.99 -27.62
C ILE A 409 10.72 -21.06 -28.71
N TYR A 410 10.83 -22.34 -28.33
CA TYR A 410 10.53 -23.44 -29.25
C TYR A 410 9.03 -23.53 -29.49
N ARG A 411 8.65 -23.61 -30.78
CA ARG A 411 7.25 -23.59 -31.22
C ARG A 411 6.85 -24.88 -31.93
N ALA A 412 5.61 -25.31 -31.72
CA ALA A 412 4.95 -26.36 -32.47
C ALA A 412 4.57 -25.87 -33.89
N PHE A 413 4.09 -26.78 -34.74
CA PHE A 413 3.67 -26.46 -36.11
C PHE A 413 2.58 -25.38 -36.18
N GLU A 414 1.74 -25.28 -35.17
CA GLU A 414 0.67 -24.29 -35.05
C GLU A 414 1.18 -22.89 -34.62
N GLY A 415 2.47 -22.71 -34.41
CA GLY A 415 3.11 -21.45 -34.04
C GLY A 415 3.10 -21.13 -32.56
N LEU A 416 2.48 -21.96 -31.71
CA LEU A 416 2.47 -21.84 -30.24
C LEU A 416 3.73 -22.44 -29.60
N PRO A 417 4.14 -22.01 -28.40
CA PRO A 417 5.18 -22.69 -27.64
C PRO A 417 4.83 -24.15 -27.40
N LEU A 418 5.86 -25.00 -27.26
CA LEU A 418 5.68 -26.45 -27.07
C LEU A 418 4.81 -26.75 -25.82
N GLY A 419 3.90 -27.71 -25.94
CA GLY A 419 2.99 -28.09 -24.87
C GLY A 419 1.79 -27.18 -24.65
N CYS A 420 1.61 -26.17 -25.52
CA CYS A 420 0.50 -25.23 -25.46
C CYS A 420 -0.62 -25.57 -26.45
N ALA A 421 -1.79 -24.98 -26.22
CA ALA A 421 -2.95 -25.14 -27.09
C ALA A 421 -3.74 -23.84 -27.24
N PHE A 422 -4.53 -23.75 -28.31
CA PHE A 422 -5.54 -22.70 -28.46
C PHE A 422 -6.77 -23.00 -27.61
N LEU A 423 -7.42 -21.95 -27.09
CA LEU A 423 -8.74 -22.04 -26.47
C LEU A 423 -9.77 -22.53 -27.50
N THR A 424 -10.60 -23.49 -27.07
CA THR A 424 -11.75 -23.90 -27.87
C THR A 424 -12.83 -22.80 -27.91
N ALA A 425 -13.76 -22.88 -28.84
CA ALA A 425 -14.86 -21.90 -28.91
C ALA A 425 -15.68 -21.87 -27.62
N GLU A 426 -15.97 -23.03 -27.03
CA GLU A 426 -16.71 -23.18 -25.78
C GLU A 426 -15.94 -22.58 -24.57
N GLN A 427 -14.62 -22.74 -24.55
CA GLN A 427 -13.78 -22.14 -23.51
C GLN A 427 -13.73 -20.61 -23.62
N LYS A 428 -13.69 -20.08 -24.83
CA LYS A 428 -13.75 -18.62 -25.07
C LYS A 428 -15.09 -18.05 -24.63
N GLU A 429 -16.21 -18.65 -25.04
CA GLU A 429 -17.57 -18.26 -24.66
C GLU A 429 -17.74 -18.25 -23.13
N TYR A 430 -17.27 -19.30 -22.44
CA TYR A 430 -17.31 -19.36 -20.97
C TYR A 430 -16.56 -18.19 -20.32
N LEU A 431 -15.35 -17.88 -20.81
CA LEU A 431 -14.54 -16.78 -20.27
C LEU A 431 -15.20 -15.43 -20.55
N GLU A 432 -15.72 -15.20 -21.76
CA GLU A 432 -16.44 -13.98 -22.15
C GLU A 432 -17.66 -13.75 -21.26
N ASP A 433 -18.46 -14.77 -21.02
CA ASP A 433 -19.63 -14.73 -20.14
C ASP A 433 -19.23 -14.38 -18.70
N LYS A 434 -18.19 -15.02 -18.16
CA LYS A 434 -17.68 -14.72 -16.81
C LYS A 434 -17.15 -13.31 -16.69
N PHE A 435 -16.37 -12.84 -17.66
CA PHE A 435 -15.89 -11.45 -17.67
C PHE A 435 -17.04 -10.45 -17.80
N HIS A 436 -18.06 -10.76 -18.59
CA HIS A 436 -19.25 -9.91 -18.71
C HIS A 436 -20.04 -9.86 -17.38
N GLU A 437 -20.22 -11.00 -16.73
CA GLU A 437 -20.86 -11.11 -15.40
C GLU A 437 -20.13 -10.26 -14.36
N ILE A 438 -18.80 -10.33 -14.32
CA ILE A 438 -17.96 -9.53 -13.46
C ILE A 438 -18.07 -8.04 -13.81
N GLY A 439 -18.11 -7.68 -15.11
CA GLY A 439 -18.30 -6.31 -15.56
C GLY A 439 -19.61 -5.68 -15.08
N LYS A 440 -20.70 -6.45 -15.05
CA LYS A 440 -22.00 -6.02 -14.52
C LYS A 440 -22.00 -5.82 -13.01
N THR A 441 -21.13 -6.54 -12.28
CA THR A 441 -21.06 -6.49 -10.80
C THR A 441 -20.05 -5.49 -10.28
N LYS A 442 -19.35 -4.76 -11.18
CA LYS A 442 -18.29 -3.77 -10.85
C LYS A 442 -18.66 -2.80 -9.70
N ASN A 443 -19.95 -2.56 -9.46
CA ASN A 443 -20.43 -1.61 -8.47
C ASN A 443 -21.25 -2.24 -7.32
N LYS A 444 -21.40 -3.57 -7.26
CA LYS A 444 -22.17 -4.21 -6.20
C LYS A 444 -21.24 -4.82 -5.16
N PHE A 445 -21.17 -4.16 -3.99
CA PHE A 445 -20.76 -4.81 -2.76
C PHE A 445 -21.97 -5.59 -2.23
N ARG A 446 -21.79 -6.84 -1.92
CA ARG A 446 -22.76 -7.58 -1.12
C ARG A 446 -22.31 -7.47 0.33
N GLU A 447 -23.11 -6.82 1.14
CA GLU A 447 -22.99 -6.87 2.59
C GLU A 447 -23.27 -8.31 3.01
N VAL A 448 -22.27 -8.99 3.53
CA VAL A 448 -22.41 -10.32 4.14
C VAL A 448 -22.04 -10.13 5.60
N LYS A 449 -22.85 -10.68 6.49
CA LYS A 449 -22.54 -10.69 7.91
C LYS A 449 -21.58 -11.86 8.19
N ASP A 450 -20.51 -11.59 8.96
CA ASP A 450 -19.64 -12.64 9.48
C ASP A 450 -20.35 -13.51 10.53
N THR A 451 -19.64 -14.49 11.06
CA THR A 451 -20.15 -15.40 12.12
C THR A 451 -20.47 -14.67 13.42
N GLU A 452 -20.04 -13.41 13.57
CA GLU A 452 -20.26 -12.55 14.74
C GLU A 452 -21.31 -11.44 14.46
N GLY A 453 -21.87 -11.41 13.24
CA GLY A 453 -22.92 -10.47 12.84
C GLY A 453 -22.41 -9.12 12.31
N ASN A 454 -21.10 -8.96 12.12
CA ASN A 454 -20.49 -7.74 11.57
C ASN A 454 -20.63 -7.71 10.04
N ALA A 455 -20.87 -6.52 9.48
CA ALA A 455 -20.96 -6.32 8.04
C ALA A 455 -19.59 -6.49 7.37
N ILE A 456 -19.41 -7.62 6.66
CA ILE A 456 -18.28 -7.80 5.76
C ILE A 456 -18.72 -7.45 4.34
N PHE A 457 -18.04 -6.52 3.71
CA PHE A 457 -18.27 -6.21 2.31
C PHE A 457 -17.54 -7.23 1.43
N VAL A 458 -18.22 -8.31 1.03
CA VAL A 458 -17.68 -9.29 0.10
C VAL A 458 -17.69 -8.72 -1.31
N ASN A 459 -16.50 -8.62 -1.90
CA ASN A 459 -16.36 -8.19 -3.28
C ASN A 459 -16.82 -9.32 -4.22
N THR A 460 -17.99 -9.19 -4.83
CA THR A 460 -18.54 -10.16 -5.79
C THR A 460 -17.55 -10.51 -6.92
N PRO A 461 -16.70 -9.59 -7.43
CA PRO A 461 -15.64 -9.93 -8.38
C PRO A 461 -14.62 -10.96 -7.88
N LEU A 462 -14.31 -10.99 -6.57
CA LEU A 462 -13.38 -11.99 -6.01
C LEU A 462 -13.96 -13.41 -6.05
N SER A 463 -15.27 -13.57 -5.84
CA SER A 463 -15.92 -14.88 -5.93
C SER A 463 -15.94 -15.42 -7.35
N LEU A 464 -16.24 -14.57 -8.33
CA LEU A 464 -16.24 -14.94 -9.76
C LEU A 464 -14.81 -15.23 -10.26
N ASN A 465 -13.81 -14.47 -9.81
CA ASN A 465 -12.41 -14.79 -10.07
C ASN A 465 -12.02 -16.16 -9.48
N GLY A 466 -12.54 -16.50 -8.30
CA GLY A 466 -12.39 -17.82 -7.70
C GLY A 466 -12.96 -18.92 -8.60
N GLU A 467 -14.16 -18.73 -9.17
CA GLU A 467 -14.77 -19.65 -10.11
C GLU A 467 -13.93 -19.82 -11.39
N ILE A 468 -13.41 -18.73 -11.96
CA ILE A 468 -12.53 -18.80 -13.13
C ILE A 468 -11.24 -19.56 -12.79
N ARG A 469 -10.66 -19.35 -11.60
CA ARG A 469 -9.47 -20.09 -11.16
C ARG A 469 -9.73 -21.60 -11.05
N VAL A 470 -10.84 -21.99 -10.41
CA VAL A 470 -11.23 -23.41 -10.30
C VAL A 470 -11.48 -24.03 -11.68
N TRP A 471 -12.16 -23.31 -12.57
CA TRP A 471 -12.36 -23.74 -13.95
C TRP A 471 -11.04 -23.89 -14.71
N ARG A 472 -10.12 -22.90 -14.58
CA ARG A 472 -8.78 -22.95 -15.20
C ARG A 472 -8.02 -24.20 -14.80
N GLU A 473 -7.99 -24.56 -13.53
CA GLU A 473 -7.30 -25.77 -13.06
C GLU A 473 -7.82 -27.03 -13.75
N LYS A 474 -9.11 -27.07 -14.06
CA LYS A 474 -9.69 -28.19 -14.79
C LYS A 474 -9.31 -28.23 -16.26
N VAL A 475 -9.25 -27.09 -16.94
CA VAL A 475 -9.03 -27.00 -18.39
C VAL A 475 -7.57 -26.97 -18.80
N THR A 476 -6.69 -26.44 -17.92
CA THR A 476 -5.23 -26.38 -18.17
C THR A 476 -4.51 -27.68 -17.79
N THR A 477 -5.16 -28.61 -17.12
CA THR A 477 -4.59 -29.92 -16.85
C THR A 477 -4.81 -30.83 -18.05
N VAL A 478 -3.75 -31.30 -18.70
CA VAL A 478 -3.82 -32.23 -19.80
C VAL A 478 -4.28 -33.57 -19.25
N LYS A 479 -5.42 -34.08 -19.70
CA LYS A 479 -5.83 -35.44 -19.38
C LYS A 479 -4.84 -36.42 -20.02
N ALA A 480 -4.12 -37.15 -19.21
CA ALA A 480 -3.25 -38.27 -19.64
C ALA A 480 -4.04 -39.51 -20.12
N GLU A 481 -5.30 -39.37 -20.53
CA GLU A 481 -6.16 -40.43 -20.99
C GLU A 481 -6.54 -40.24 -22.46
N GLY A 482 -5.71 -40.77 -23.37
CA GLY A 482 -5.99 -40.70 -24.80
C GLY A 482 -5.04 -41.47 -25.70
N THR A 483 -4.20 -42.36 -25.12
CA THR A 483 -3.35 -43.24 -25.95
C THR A 483 -3.26 -44.65 -25.36
N THR A 484 -4.39 -45.33 -25.32
CA THR A 484 -4.39 -46.81 -25.26
C THR A 484 -5.74 -47.30 -25.80
N SER A 485 -5.83 -47.42 -27.10
CA SER A 485 -6.59 -48.47 -27.80
C SER A 485 -6.33 -48.32 -29.29
N GLY A 486 -5.18 -48.70 -29.75
CA GLY A 486 -4.85 -49.05 -31.13
C GLY A 486 -4.66 -50.52 -31.14
N GLU A 487 -5.72 -51.21 -31.39
CA GLU A 487 -5.90 -52.62 -31.61
C GLU A 487 -4.77 -53.25 -32.36
N GLN A 488 -4.20 -54.26 -31.74
CA GLN A 488 -3.77 -55.43 -32.46
C GLN A 488 -5.02 -56.16 -32.91
N ASP A 489 -5.26 -56.25 -34.19
CA ASP A 489 -5.91 -57.37 -34.84
C ASP A 489 -5.43 -57.49 -36.28
N ASN A 490 -4.84 -58.69 -36.53
CA ASN A 490 -4.44 -59.37 -37.76
C ASN A 490 -3.11 -59.04 -38.38
#